data_ec324c2af35fe35bc4f171855fdfb35b
#
_entry.id   ec324c2af35fe35bc4f171855fdfb35b
#
_cell.length_a   1.000
_cell.length_b   1.000
_cell.length_c   1.000
_cell.angle_alpha   90.00
_cell.angle_beta   90.00
_cell.angle_gamma   90.00
#
_symmetry.space_group_name_H-M   'P 1'
#
loop_
_entity.id
_entity.type
_entity.pdbx_description
1 polymer ?
#
loop_
_entity_poly.entity_id
_entity_poly.type
_entity_poly.pdbx_seq_one_letter_code
_entity_poly.pdbx_strand_id
1 'polypeptide(L)'
;MEQKREFYRIAVQRSGSIRRGEETAPCEVVDLTEKGVQLTTELALSVGETVQLAFSLTDSVTLHCSIMVTRVAAKAVGSCISDISPADQDRLARFIDDIVALNLGGC
;
A
#
# COMPACT_ATOMS: atom_id res chain seq x y z
N MET A 1 27.60 -14.73 3.74
CA MET A 1 27.13 -13.54 4.09
C MET A 1 25.75 -13.25 3.61
N GLU A 2 24.99 -12.74 4.48
CA GLU A 2 23.70 -12.54 4.18
C GLU A 2 23.41 -11.24 3.64
N GLN A 3 22.67 -11.18 2.60
CA GLN A 3 22.39 -9.97 1.99
C GLN A 3 21.02 -9.54 2.36
N LYS A 4 20.91 -8.44 3.03
CA LYS A 4 19.63 -7.97 3.43
C LYS A 4 18.90 -7.44 2.23
N ARG A 5 17.75 -7.97 1.96
CA ARG A 5 16.95 -7.48 0.85
C ARG A 5 16.31 -6.17 1.23
N GLU A 6 16.42 -5.21 0.38
CA GLU A 6 15.79 -3.93 0.60
C GLU A 6 14.59 -3.79 -0.30
N PHE A 7 13.51 -3.28 0.26
CA PHE A 7 12.31 -2.99 -0.51
C PHE A 7 12.26 -1.50 -0.75
N TYR A 8 12.11 -1.11 -1.99
CA TYR A 8 12.03 0.29 -2.33
C TYR A 8 10.70 0.87 -1.88
N ARG A 9 10.78 2.08 -1.37
CA ARG A 9 9.61 2.81 -0.93
C ARG A 9 9.41 3.94 -1.92
N ILE A 10 8.23 3.98 -2.51
CA ILE A 10 7.94 5.00 -3.49
C ILE A 10 6.78 5.86 -3.01
N ALA A 11 6.89 7.15 -3.26
CA ALA A 11 5.82 8.09 -2.96
C ALA A 11 4.84 8.06 -4.13
N VAL A 12 3.57 7.96 -3.82
CA VAL A 12 2.53 7.92 -4.84
C VAL A 12 1.36 8.75 -4.37
N GLN A 13 0.35 8.83 -5.21
CA GLN A 13 -0.89 9.47 -4.85
C GLN A 13 -1.98 8.69 -5.56
N ARG A 14 -2.55 7.74 -4.85
CA ARG A 14 -3.52 6.84 -5.44
C ARG A 14 -4.78 6.76 -4.59
N SER A 15 -5.91 6.91 -5.24
CA SER A 15 -7.20 6.85 -4.56
C SER A 15 -7.56 5.41 -4.27
N GLY A 16 -8.18 5.18 -3.13
CA GLY A 16 -8.60 3.86 -2.75
C GLY A 16 -9.72 3.90 -1.74
N SER A 17 -10.06 2.74 -1.22
CA SER A 17 -11.06 2.61 -0.19
C SER A 17 -10.62 1.57 0.82
N ILE A 18 -11.06 1.77 2.06
CA ILE A 18 -10.81 0.84 3.16
C ILE A 18 -12.13 0.29 3.60
N ARG A 19 -12.16 -1.00 3.89
CA ARG A 19 -13.35 -1.63 4.42
C ARG A 19 -13.03 -2.33 5.73
N ARG A 20 -13.80 -2.03 6.75
CA ARG A 20 -13.73 -2.68 8.04
C ARG A 20 -15.13 -3.19 8.36
N GLY A 21 -15.33 -4.50 8.20
CA GLY A 21 -16.66 -5.08 8.33
C GLY A 21 -17.59 -4.48 7.29
N GLU A 22 -18.61 -3.77 7.73
CA GLU A 22 -19.55 -3.15 6.82
C GLU A 22 -19.27 -1.67 6.59
N GLU A 23 -18.26 -1.13 7.26
CA GLU A 23 -17.88 0.25 7.06
C GLU A 23 -16.93 0.37 5.89
N THR A 24 -17.17 1.36 5.05
CA THR A 24 -16.28 1.64 3.93
C THR A 24 -15.98 3.13 3.95
N ALA A 25 -14.73 3.48 3.74
CA ALA A 25 -14.33 4.87 3.72
C ALA A 25 -13.29 5.09 2.63
N PRO A 26 -13.25 6.27 2.03
CA PRO A 26 -12.21 6.56 1.04
C PRO A 26 -10.87 6.74 1.73
N CYS A 27 -9.81 6.49 0.98
CA CYS A 27 -8.47 6.72 1.47
C CYS A 27 -7.58 7.13 0.31
N GLU A 28 -6.40 7.62 0.65
CA GLU A 28 -5.40 7.95 -0.36
C GLU A 28 -4.11 7.26 0.03
N VAL A 29 -3.55 6.46 -0.88
CA VAL A 29 -2.29 5.78 -0.66
C VAL A 29 -1.19 6.76 -1.04
N VAL A 30 -0.27 7.02 -0.12
CA VAL A 30 0.76 8.03 -0.32
C VAL A 30 2.18 7.47 -0.36
N ASP A 31 2.40 6.29 0.18
CA ASP A 31 3.69 5.59 0.09
C ASP A 31 3.43 4.12 -0.08
N LEU A 32 4.29 3.46 -0.82
CA LEU A 32 4.06 2.07 -1.19
C LEU A 32 5.37 1.32 -1.24
N THR A 33 5.38 0.12 -0.63
CA THR A 33 6.47 -0.84 -0.79
C THR A 33 5.82 -2.20 -1.05
N GLU A 34 6.63 -3.21 -1.31
CA GLU A 34 6.09 -4.57 -1.48
C GLU A 34 5.52 -5.14 -0.19
N LYS A 35 5.87 -4.55 0.95
CA LYS A 35 5.46 -5.08 2.25
C LYS A 35 4.47 -4.22 2.98
N GLY A 36 4.31 -2.98 2.60
CA GLY A 36 3.48 -2.09 3.38
C GLY A 36 2.98 -0.90 2.60
N VAL A 37 2.04 -0.22 3.22
CA VAL A 37 1.35 0.91 2.60
C VAL A 37 1.19 2.00 3.63
N GLN A 38 1.44 3.24 3.24
CA GLN A 38 1.06 4.38 4.05
C GLN A 38 -0.08 5.10 3.35
N LEU A 39 -1.08 5.45 4.10
CA LEU A 39 -2.26 6.09 3.54
C LEU A 39 -2.82 7.12 4.48
N THR A 40 -3.75 7.91 3.98
CA THR A 40 -4.51 8.84 4.80
C THR A 40 -5.99 8.49 4.65
N THR A 41 -6.72 8.63 5.73
CA THR A 41 -8.16 8.34 5.73
C THR A 41 -8.83 9.06 6.87
N GLU A 42 -10.14 9.29 6.72
CA GLU A 42 -10.93 9.87 7.77
C GLU A 42 -11.44 8.80 8.73
N LEU A 43 -11.34 7.53 8.37
CA LEU A 43 -11.81 6.46 9.22
C LEU A 43 -10.85 6.29 10.39
N ALA A 44 -11.39 6.23 11.60
CA ALA A 44 -10.55 6.07 12.78
C ALA A 44 -10.10 4.62 12.90
N LEU A 45 -8.82 4.39 12.73
CA LEU A 45 -8.25 3.06 12.81
C LEU A 45 -7.36 2.95 14.05
N SER A 46 -7.17 1.73 14.52
CA SER A 46 -6.33 1.47 15.68
C SER A 46 -5.19 0.54 15.31
N VAL A 47 -4.05 0.72 15.96
CA VAL A 47 -2.90 -0.16 15.75
C VAL A 47 -3.32 -1.59 16.07
N GLY A 48 -2.96 -2.51 15.20
CA GLY A 48 -3.29 -3.92 15.35
C GLY A 48 -4.53 -4.36 14.59
N GLU A 49 -5.33 -3.41 14.08
CA GLU A 49 -6.49 -3.78 13.28
C GLU A 49 -6.07 -4.27 11.91
N THR A 50 -6.85 -5.18 11.37
CA THR A 50 -6.69 -5.61 9.98
C THR A 50 -7.91 -5.15 9.20
N VAL A 51 -7.68 -4.49 8.10
CA VAL A 51 -8.76 -3.99 7.25
C VAL A 51 -8.47 -4.34 5.80
N GLN A 52 -9.48 -4.27 4.96
CA GLN A 52 -9.35 -4.54 3.54
C GLN A 52 -9.05 -3.23 2.83
N LEU A 53 -8.11 -3.27 1.90
CA LEU A 53 -7.72 -2.09 1.13
C LEU A 53 -7.86 -2.40 -0.35
N ALA A 54 -8.46 -1.48 -1.08
CA ALA A 54 -8.47 -1.53 -2.54
C ALA A 54 -8.04 -0.18 -3.03
N PHE A 55 -7.10 -0.12 -3.95
CA PHE A 55 -6.66 1.16 -4.48
C PHE A 55 -6.23 1.02 -5.94
N SER A 56 -6.32 2.13 -6.65
CA SER A 56 -5.93 2.15 -8.06
C SER A 56 -4.43 2.18 -8.17
N LEU A 57 -3.86 1.12 -8.73
CA LEU A 57 -2.43 1.08 -8.97
C LEU A 57 -2.11 1.85 -10.25
N THR A 58 -2.91 1.61 -11.27
CA THR A 58 -2.87 2.37 -12.52
C THR A 58 -4.31 2.62 -12.93
N ASP A 59 -4.51 3.32 -14.05
CA ASP A 59 -5.85 3.60 -14.53
C ASP A 59 -6.68 2.36 -14.78
N SER A 60 -6.02 1.26 -15.11
CA SER A 60 -6.73 0.04 -15.45
C SER A 60 -6.56 -1.10 -14.44
N VAL A 61 -5.79 -0.89 -13.40
CA VAL A 61 -5.51 -1.95 -12.43
C VAL A 61 -5.84 -1.49 -11.03
N THR A 62 -6.73 -2.21 -10.37
CA THR A 62 -7.04 -1.98 -8.95
C THR A 62 -6.42 -3.13 -8.16
N LEU A 63 -5.71 -2.78 -7.11
CA LEU A 63 -5.04 -3.75 -6.27
C LEU A 63 -5.85 -3.95 -5.01
N HIS A 64 -5.97 -5.20 -4.57
CA HIS A 64 -6.70 -5.55 -3.36
C HIS A 64 -5.79 -6.29 -2.40
N CYS A 65 -5.86 -5.94 -1.13
CA CYS A 65 -5.07 -6.63 -0.12
C CYS A 65 -5.67 -6.40 1.25
N SER A 66 -5.19 -7.18 2.22
CA SER A 66 -5.50 -6.92 3.61
C SER A 66 -4.29 -6.25 4.23
N ILE A 67 -4.50 -5.27 5.06
CA ILE A 67 -3.41 -4.56 5.73
C ILE A 67 -3.64 -4.59 7.23
N MET A 68 -2.55 -4.67 7.98
CA MET A 68 -2.60 -4.57 9.42
C MET A 68 -2.00 -3.22 9.81
N VAL A 69 -2.73 -2.45 10.60
CA VAL A 69 -2.31 -1.11 10.99
C VAL A 69 -1.18 -1.21 12.00
N THR A 70 -0.07 -0.53 11.72
CA THR A 70 1.09 -0.54 12.60
C THR A 70 1.33 0.81 13.25
N ARG A 71 0.79 1.88 12.67
CA ARG A 71 0.99 3.22 13.23
C ARG A 71 -0.14 4.13 12.79
N VAL A 72 -0.58 4.97 13.72
CA VAL A 72 -1.60 5.97 13.41
C VAL A 72 -1.13 7.30 13.96
N ALA A 73 -1.14 8.32 13.12
CA ALA A 73 -0.77 9.67 13.53
C ALA A 73 -1.72 10.63 12.81
N ALA A 74 -2.69 11.15 13.54
CA ALA A 74 -3.76 11.96 12.98
C ALA A 74 -4.47 11.14 11.89
N LYS A 75 -4.51 11.61 10.65
CA LYS A 75 -5.15 10.89 9.57
C LYS A 75 -4.19 9.97 8.83
N ALA A 76 -2.91 10.02 9.15
CA ALA A 76 -1.90 9.20 8.48
C ALA A 76 -1.83 7.83 9.14
N VAL A 77 -1.82 6.80 8.32
CA VAL A 77 -1.84 5.42 8.78
C VAL A 77 -0.71 4.66 8.11
N GLY A 78 0.14 4.02 8.93
CA GLY A 78 1.16 3.11 8.42
C GLY A 78 0.66 1.69 8.62
N SER A 79 0.94 0.83 7.67
CA SER A 79 0.44 -0.54 7.73
C SER A 79 1.37 -1.51 7.03
N CYS A 80 1.22 -2.79 7.38
CA CYS A 80 1.90 -3.88 6.70
C CYS A 80 0.86 -4.65 5.90
N ILE A 81 1.23 -5.12 4.72
CA ILE A 81 0.35 -5.99 3.95
C ILE A 81 0.34 -7.34 4.63
N SER A 82 -0.82 -7.77 5.11
CA SER A 82 -0.94 -9.03 5.81
C SER A 82 -1.43 -10.16 4.92
N ASP A 83 -2.11 -9.81 3.83
CA ASP A 83 -2.57 -10.82 2.89
C ASP A 83 -2.79 -10.17 1.53
N ILE A 84 -2.31 -10.83 0.48
CA ILE A 84 -2.45 -10.34 -0.88
C ILE A 84 -2.34 -11.53 -1.81
N SER A 85 -3.14 -11.55 -2.87
CA SER A 85 -3.08 -12.66 -3.80
C SER A 85 -1.76 -12.67 -4.56
N PRO A 86 -1.29 -13.84 -5.02
CA PRO A 86 -0.05 -13.88 -5.80
C PRO A 86 -0.10 -13.00 -7.04
N ALA A 87 -1.25 -12.91 -7.70
CA ALA A 87 -1.38 -12.07 -8.88
C ALA A 87 -1.21 -10.60 -8.54
N ASP A 88 -1.82 -10.16 -7.44
CA ASP A 88 -1.71 -8.77 -7.04
C ASP A 88 -0.32 -8.46 -6.47
N GLN A 89 0.29 -9.43 -5.79
CA GLN A 89 1.65 -9.28 -5.31
C GLN A 89 2.60 -9.04 -6.51
N ASP A 90 2.41 -9.77 -7.58
CA ASP A 90 3.23 -9.62 -8.77
C ASP A 90 3.01 -8.26 -9.42
N ARG A 91 1.76 -7.82 -9.50
CA ARG A 91 1.46 -6.50 -10.06
C ARG A 91 2.09 -5.39 -9.24
N LEU A 92 2.04 -5.51 -7.93
CA LEU A 92 2.62 -4.52 -7.04
C LEU A 92 4.13 -4.48 -7.22
N ALA A 93 4.78 -5.64 -7.24
CA ALA A 93 6.23 -5.70 -7.37
C ALA A 93 6.67 -5.09 -8.70
N ARG A 94 5.97 -5.41 -9.79
CA ARG A 94 6.30 -4.87 -11.10
C ARG A 94 6.10 -3.36 -11.17
N PHE A 95 5.03 -2.87 -10.56
CA PHE A 95 4.77 -1.45 -10.55
C PHE A 95 5.90 -0.70 -9.85
N ILE A 96 6.33 -1.21 -8.69
CA ILE A 96 7.40 -0.58 -7.94
C ILE A 96 8.71 -0.64 -8.72
N ASP A 97 9.01 -1.80 -9.31
CA ASP A 97 10.23 -1.95 -10.10
C ASP A 97 10.24 -0.99 -11.28
N ASP A 98 9.10 -0.80 -11.93
CA ASP A 98 9.03 0.11 -13.07
C ASP A 98 9.27 1.56 -12.65
N ILE A 99 8.71 1.97 -11.52
CA ILE A 99 8.93 3.33 -11.03
C ILE A 99 10.39 3.54 -10.64
N VAL A 100 10.99 2.57 -9.96
CA VAL A 100 12.38 2.65 -9.57
C VAL A 100 13.28 2.69 -10.79
N ALA A 101 12.99 1.88 -11.79
CA ALA A 101 13.78 1.86 -13.01
C ALA A 101 13.71 3.19 -13.75
N LEU A 102 12.52 3.80 -13.79
CA LEU A 102 12.39 5.10 -14.43
C LEU A 102 13.23 6.16 -13.71
N ASN A 103 13.21 6.15 -12.40
CA ASN A 103 13.96 7.13 -11.64
C ASN A 103 15.46 6.92 -11.78
N LEU A 104 15.90 5.67 -11.81
CA LEU A 104 17.33 5.39 -11.93
C LEU A 104 17.81 5.55 -13.36
N GLY A 105 16.98 5.20 -14.32
CA GLY A 105 17.36 5.27 -15.71
C GLY A 105 17.25 6.64 -16.31
N GLY A 106 16.65 7.56 -15.61
CA GLY A 106 16.45 8.87 -16.14
C GLY A 106 17.64 9.78 -16.07
N CYS A 107 18.72 9.27 -15.61
CA CYS A 107 19.89 10.11 -15.46
C CYS A 107 20.45 10.59 -16.71
#